data_603364f4612d81a4c5535a9b69536439
#
_entry.id   603364f4612d81a4c5535a9b69536439
#
_cell.length_a   1.000
_cell.length_b   1.000
_cell.length_c   1.000
_cell.angle_alpha   90.00
_cell.angle_beta   90.00
_cell.angle_gamma   90.00
#
_symmetry.space_group_name_H-M   'P 1'
#
loop_
_entity.id
_entity.type
_entity.pdbx_description
1 polymer ?
#
loop_
_entity_poly.entity_id
_entity_poly.type
_entity_poly.pdbx_seq_one_letter_code
_entity_poly.pdbx_strand_id
1 'polypeptide(L)'
;MLKVTKTPLLGVLIIEPKLYEDQRGFFFEAYNQDDYKNYAGIKSNFVQDNQSFSIQNTLRGLHYQSKNSQAKIITVTHGKILDVAVDLRLKSPTFGKHFSII
;
A
#
# COMPACT_ATOMS: atom_id res chain seq x y z
N MET A 1 -11.51 -12.24 3.52
CA MET A 1 -10.38 -12.40 4.48
C MET A 1 -9.10 -11.85 3.85
N LEU A 2 -8.34 -11.10 4.60
CA LEU A 2 -7.07 -10.54 4.18
C LEU A 2 -5.92 -11.26 4.89
N LYS A 3 -4.85 -11.53 4.16
CA LYS A 3 -3.57 -11.86 4.77
C LYS A 3 -2.77 -10.56 4.92
N VAL A 4 -2.31 -10.28 6.12
CA VAL A 4 -1.57 -9.05 6.43
C VAL A 4 -0.18 -9.42 6.94
N THR A 5 0.84 -8.89 6.29
CA THR A 5 2.23 -9.11 6.66
C THR A 5 2.85 -7.78 7.09
N LYS A 6 3.45 -7.76 8.26
CA LYS A 6 4.21 -6.61 8.76
C LYS A 6 5.54 -6.51 8.01
N THR A 7 5.99 -5.27 7.84
CA THR A 7 7.32 -4.97 7.27
C THR A 7 8.26 -4.45 8.35
N PRO A 8 9.56 -4.31 8.07
CA PRO A 8 10.50 -3.68 9.00
C PRO A 8 10.18 -2.23 9.34
N LEU A 9 9.38 -1.52 8.52
CA LEU A 9 8.91 -0.17 8.84
C LEU A 9 7.59 -0.24 9.61
N LEU A 10 7.54 0.43 10.75
CA LEU A 10 6.32 0.51 11.56
C LEU A 10 5.20 1.20 10.77
N GLY A 11 4.08 0.51 10.61
CA GLY A 11 2.89 1.04 9.92
C GLY A 11 2.87 0.80 8.41
N VAL A 12 3.92 0.24 7.81
CA VAL A 12 3.91 -0.23 6.43
C VAL A 12 3.55 -1.71 6.40
N LEU A 13 2.48 -2.04 5.72
CA LEU A 13 1.93 -3.39 5.68
C LEU A 13 1.84 -3.89 4.24
N ILE A 14 2.02 -5.19 4.07
CA ILE A 14 1.70 -5.89 2.83
C ILE A 14 0.35 -6.57 3.03
N ILE A 15 -0.60 -6.27 2.15
CA ILE A 15 -1.95 -6.79 2.22
C ILE A 15 -2.20 -7.67 0.99
N GLU A 16 -2.54 -8.92 1.24
CA GLU A 16 -2.84 -9.90 0.20
C GLU A 16 -4.32 -10.29 0.32
N PRO A 17 -5.18 -9.82 -0.60
CA PRO A 17 -6.59 -10.22 -0.61
C PRO A 17 -6.75 -11.67 -1.03
N LYS A 18 -7.84 -12.28 -0.63
CA LYS A 18 -8.20 -13.61 -1.12
C LYS A 18 -8.63 -13.52 -2.59
N LEU A 19 -8.01 -14.32 -3.42
CA LEU A 19 -8.41 -14.50 -4.82
C LEU A 19 -9.46 -15.60 -4.93
N TYR A 20 -10.46 -15.36 -5.73
CA TYR A 20 -11.48 -16.33 -6.12
C TYR A 20 -11.30 -16.62 -7.61
N GLU A 21 -10.76 -17.78 -7.92
CA GLU A 21 -10.37 -18.18 -9.27
C GLU A 21 -11.36 -19.18 -9.85
N ASP A 22 -11.66 -19.04 -11.14
CA ASP A 22 -12.39 -20.01 -11.95
C ASP A 22 -11.88 -19.99 -13.40
N GLN A 23 -12.58 -20.68 -14.30
CA GLN A 23 -12.17 -20.77 -15.71
C GLN A 23 -12.17 -19.43 -16.45
N ARG A 24 -12.86 -18.41 -15.94
CA ARG A 24 -12.94 -17.08 -16.53
C ARG A 24 -11.80 -16.15 -16.08
N GLY A 25 -11.09 -16.51 -15.00
CA GLY A 25 -10.04 -15.68 -14.40
C GLY A 25 -10.20 -15.62 -12.89
N PHE A 26 -10.07 -14.44 -12.32
CA PHE A 26 -10.15 -14.27 -10.87
C PHE A 26 -10.96 -13.03 -10.48
N PHE A 27 -11.47 -13.08 -9.27
CA PHE A 27 -12.13 -11.97 -8.59
C PHE A 27 -11.52 -11.80 -7.20
N PHE A 28 -11.40 -10.57 -6.74
CA PHE A 28 -11.07 -10.26 -5.34
C PHE A 28 -11.64 -8.91 -4.94
N GLU A 29 -11.86 -8.73 -3.64
CA GLU A 29 -12.18 -7.42 -3.10
C GLU A 29 -10.91 -6.57 -3.06
N ALA A 30 -10.85 -5.53 -3.87
CA ALA A 30 -9.71 -4.62 -3.90
C ALA A 30 -9.59 -3.78 -2.62
N TYR A 31 -10.72 -3.42 -2.04
CA TYR A 31 -10.79 -2.69 -0.77
C TYR A 31 -12.12 -2.99 -0.07
N ASN A 32 -12.02 -3.24 1.23
CA ASN A 32 -13.15 -3.36 2.15
C ASN A 32 -12.76 -2.68 3.46
N GLN A 33 -13.48 -1.62 3.84
CA GLN A 33 -13.14 -0.81 5.01
C GLN A 33 -13.13 -1.63 6.30
N ASP A 34 -14.14 -2.47 6.49
CA ASP A 34 -14.25 -3.28 7.71
C ASP A 34 -13.14 -4.33 7.79
N ASP A 35 -12.81 -4.97 6.69
CA ASP A 35 -11.72 -5.94 6.64
C ASP A 35 -10.36 -5.27 6.90
N TYR A 36 -10.12 -4.11 6.32
CA TYR A 36 -8.88 -3.37 6.56
C TYR A 36 -8.75 -2.93 8.02
N LYS A 37 -9.87 -2.51 8.64
CA LYS A 37 -9.90 -2.19 10.06
C LYS A 37 -9.68 -3.43 10.93
N ASN A 38 -10.39 -4.50 10.66
CA ASN A 38 -10.43 -5.68 11.52
C ASN A 38 -9.18 -6.55 11.39
N TYR A 39 -8.63 -6.73 10.19
CA TYR A 39 -7.47 -7.58 9.94
C TYR A 39 -6.15 -6.84 9.89
N ALA A 40 -6.13 -5.60 9.39
CA ALA A 40 -4.92 -4.81 9.24
C ALA A 40 -4.77 -3.69 10.28
N GLY A 41 -5.79 -3.44 11.08
CA GLY A 41 -5.78 -2.36 12.07
C GLY A 41 -5.79 -0.96 11.44
N ILE A 42 -6.14 -0.85 10.18
CA ILE A 42 -6.17 0.43 9.46
C ILE A 42 -7.50 1.13 9.75
N LYS A 43 -7.42 2.24 10.45
CA LYS A 43 -8.60 3.02 10.87
C LYS A 43 -8.88 4.21 9.95
N SER A 44 -8.02 4.48 8.99
CA SER A 44 -8.17 5.60 8.05
C SER A 44 -9.36 5.41 7.13
N ASN A 45 -10.08 6.50 6.88
CA ASN A 45 -11.09 6.55 5.84
C ASN A 45 -10.44 6.99 4.53
N PHE A 46 -10.50 6.14 3.51
CA PHE A 46 -9.97 6.46 2.19
C PHE A 46 -11.08 7.13 1.38
N VAL A 47 -10.87 8.37 1.02
CA VAL A 47 -11.90 9.23 0.41
C VAL A 47 -11.57 9.65 -1.02
N GLN A 48 -10.43 9.22 -1.54
CA GLN A 48 -9.97 9.56 -2.88
C GLN A 48 -9.17 8.43 -3.48
N ASP A 49 -9.48 8.07 -4.72
CA ASP A 49 -8.71 7.15 -5.55
C ASP A 49 -8.03 7.91 -6.67
N ASN A 50 -6.76 7.56 -6.92
CA ASN A 50 -6.03 8.05 -8.08
C ASN A 50 -5.44 6.84 -8.82
N GLN A 51 -5.38 6.93 -10.13
CA GLN A 51 -4.71 5.94 -10.96
C GLN A 51 -3.74 6.66 -11.90
N SER A 52 -2.52 6.13 -12.01
CA SER A 52 -1.53 6.63 -12.96
C SER A 52 -1.00 5.49 -13.81
N PHE A 53 -0.58 5.83 -15.00
CA PHE A 53 0.15 4.94 -15.90
C PHE A 53 1.55 5.52 -16.14
N SER A 54 2.55 4.66 -16.16
CA SER A 54 3.93 5.07 -16.44
C SER A 54 4.58 4.08 -17.41
N ILE A 55 5.31 4.61 -18.36
CA ILE A 55 6.14 3.79 -19.25
C ILE A 55 7.36 3.28 -18.48
N GLN A 56 8.01 2.24 -19.02
CA GLN A 56 9.23 1.68 -18.44
C GLN A 56 10.30 2.75 -18.22
N ASN A 57 11.09 2.61 -17.17
CA ASN A 57 12.15 3.54 -16.75
C ASN A 57 11.66 4.90 -16.25
N THR A 58 10.40 5.01 -15.88
CA THR A 58 9.88 6.20 -15.21
C THR A 58 10.21 6.13 -13.72
N LEU A 59 10.80 7.22 -13.21
CA LEU A 59 11.01 7.44 -11.78
C LEU A 59 10.06 8.53 -11.30
N ARG A 60 9.31 8.23 -10.23
CA ARG A 60 8.45 9.20 -9.54
C ARG A 60 8.82 9.26 -8.07
N GLY A 61 9.01 10.44 -7.56
CA GLY A 61 9.25 10.67 -6.14
C GLY A 61 10.75 10.75 -5.79
N LEU A 62 11.05 10.53 -4.52
CA LEU A 62 10.13 10.30 -3.40
C LEU A 62 9.25 11.51 -3.16
N HIS A 63 8.02 11.28 -2.62
CA HIS A 63 7.07 12.34 -2.29
C HIS A 63 6.63 12.23 -0.83
N TYR A 64 6.43 13.37 -0.18
CA TYR A 64 5.81 13.42 1.15
C TYR A 64 5.02 14.71 1.30
N GLN A 65 4.17 14.73 2.32
CA GLN A 65 3.40 15.90 2.69
C GLN A 65 3.76 16.32 4.12
N SER A 66 4.24 17.56 4.26
CA SER A 66 4.56 18.14 5.58
C SER A 66 3.31 18.54 6.35
N LYS A 67 2.23 18.84 5.63
CA LYS A 67 0.90 19.13 6.18
C LYS A 67 -0.12 18.19 5.59
N ASN A 68 -1.17 17.87 6.36
CA ASN A 68 -2.24 16.98 5.93
C ASN A 68 -1.70 15.64 5.42
N SER A 69 -0.84 15.02 6.23
CA SER A 69 -0.28 13.70 5.89
C SER A 69 -1.40 12.69 5.61
N GLN A 70 -1.17 11.82 4.65
CA GLN A 70 -2.16 10.90 4.15
C GLN A 70 -1.71 9.45 4.36
N ALA A 71 -2.66 8.59 4.74
CA ALA A 71 -2.49 7.16 4.55
C ALA A 71 -2.72 6.83 3.07
N LYS A 72 -1.98 5.85 2.56
CA LYS A 72 -2.07 5.42 1.16
C LYS A 72 -2.13 3.91 1.06
N ILE A 73 -3.00 3.43 0.18
CA ILE A 73 -3.02 2.04 -0.28
C ILE A 73 -2.52 2.05 -1.72
N ILE A 74 -1.46 1.29 -1.98
CA ILE A 74 -0.86 1.19 -3.31
C ILE A 74 -1.21 -0.18 -3.89
N THR A 75 -1.80 -0.17 -5.07
CA THR A 75 -2.15 -1.39 -5.80
C THR A 75 -1.67 -1.27 -7.24
N VAL A 76 -0.96 -2.27 -7.72
CA VAL A 76 -0.55 -2.34 -9.13
C VAL A 76 -1.58 -3.18 -9.88
N THR A 77 -2.32 -2.54 -10.78
CA THR A 77 -3.38 -3.20 -11.54
C THR A 77 -2.86 -3.90 -12.80
N HIS A 78 -1.71 -3.48 -13.30
CA HIS A 78 -1.05 -4.08 -14.46
C HIS A 78 0.44 -3.79 -14.45
N GLY A 79 1.25 -4.79 -14.75
CA GLY A 79 2.71 -4.64 -14.81
C GLY A 79 3.40 -4.79 -13.47
N LYS A 80 4.55 -4.12 -13.33
CA LYS A 80 5.40 -4.17 -12.13
C LYS A 80 5.95 -2.80 -11.81
N ILE A 81 6.05 -2.50 -10.52
CA ILE A 81 6.77 -1.33 -10.02
C ILE A 81 7.69 -1.75 -8.87
N LEU A 82 8.76 -0.99 -8.66
CA LEU A 82 9.50 -0.99 -7.41
C LEU A 82 8.92 0.13 -6.54
N ASP A 83 8.25 -0.24 -5.46
CA ASP A 83 7.71 0.73 -4.51
C ASP A 83 8.64 0.87 -3.32
N VAL A 84 8.95 2.13 -2.97
CA VAL A 84 9.87 2.45 -1.86
C VAL A 84 9.16 3.37 -0.89
N ALA A 85 9.10 2.94 0.37
CA ALA A 85 8.62 3.75 1.49
C ALA A 85 9.78 4.14 2.40
N VAL A 86 9.83 5.41 2.78
CA VAL A 86 10.82 5.93 3.74
C VAL A 86 10.08 6.47 4.95
N ASP A 87 10.55 6.10 6.14
CA ASP A 87 9.98 6.60 7.38
C ASP A 87 10.57 7.97 7.73
N LEU A 88 9.75 9.00 7.64
CA LEU A 88 10.12 10.38 7.99
C LEU A 88 9.54 10.86 9.32
N ARG A 89 8.93 9.96 10.10
CA ARG A 89 8.37 10.30 11.41
C ARG A 89 9.51 10.39 12.44
N LEU A 90 9.75 11.59 12.93
CA LEU A 90 10.91 11.89 13.80
C LEU A 90 10.97 11.03 15.06
N LYS A 91 9.82 10.66 15.62
CA LYS A 91 9.74 9.85 16.84
C LYS A 91 9.59 8.36 16.60
N SER A 92 9.61 7.93 15.35
CA SER A 92 9.50 6.51 14.99
C SER A 92 10.81 5.77 15.28
N PRO A 93 10.75 4.53 15.80
CA PRO A 93 11.95 3.71 15.96
C PRO A 93 12.63 3.36 14.63
N THR A 94 11.93 3.52 13.50
CA THR A 94 12.47 3.28 12.16
C THR A 94 12.70 4.57 11.37
N PHE A 95 12.77 5.72 12.04
CA PHE A 95 13.05 7.00 11.39
C PHE A 95 14.28 6.92 10.48
N GLY A 96 14.14 7.41 9.26
CA GLY A 96 15.20 7.44 8.26
C GLY A 96 15.44 6.13 7.53
N LYS A 97 14.80 5.05 7.95
CA LYS A 97 14.88 3.75 7.26
C LYS A 97 13.91 3.67 6.11
N HIS A 98 14.20 2.80 5.16
CA HIS A 98 13.33 2.53 4.02
C HIS A 98 13.00 1.05 3.90
N PHE A 99 11.92 0.77 3.18
CA PHE A 99 11.50 -0.56 2.78
C PHE A 99 11.11 -0.51 1.31
N SER A 100 11.49 -1.52 0.55
CA SER A 100 11.14 -1.62 -0.86
C SER A 100 10.58 -2.99 -1.19
N ILE A 101 9.68 -3.01 -2.17
CA ILE A 101 9.02 -4.24 -2.64
C ILE A 101 8.68 -4.08 -4.13
N ILE A 102 8.73 -5.19 -4.86
CA ILE A 102 8.23 -5.27 -6.23
C ILE A 102 6.84 -5.89 -6.21
#